data_bf35eb4ca59140a49b31f4c9afe18616
#
_entry.id   bf35eb4ca59140a49b31f4c9afe18616
#
_cell.length_a   1.000
_cell.length_b   1.000
_cell.length_c   1.000
_cell.angle_alpha   90.00
_cell.angle_beta   90.00
_cell.angle_gamma   90.00
#
_symmetry.space_group_name_H-M   'P 1'
#
loop_
_entity.id
_entity.type
_entity.pdbx_description
1 polymer ?
#
loop_
_entity_poly.entity_id
_entity_poly.type
_entity_poly.pdbx_seq_one_letter_code
_entity_poly.pdbx_strand_id
1 'polypeptide(L)'
;MFSAHFRLESGQKNAKVWAEGRMRRYNYIDLPGALLTPEISNLLSAIHEYRGKQTLYVTAKKDVLQNLLEIAVIQSTDASNRIEGIYTSDARLKELVMQKAEPINRNEKEIAGYRDVLRTIHENYEYIPITPNSILQLHRDLYSFHPSGMGGHWKNADNLIAETDAAGAKRIRFTPTPAFETPEAMRSLCDAYREAVVLERCDPLILLVIFIFDFLCVHPFNDGNGRMSRLLTLMLLYQHGYIVGKYISLEKLIEENKQSYYEALQASSADWETGQNNYMPFLLYLLGIILKSYREFESRVEHIVTRKLGKADRVRMIFDQKPGKISKADIVRFCPDISLSFIERTLKQMLEIGEIKKIGAGRATAYIKL
;
A
#
# COMPACT_ATOMS: atom_id res chain seq x y z
N MET A 1 -41.15 9.15 -15.19
CA MET A 1 -41.53 7.80 -15.73
C MET A 1 -40.37 7.12 -16.45
N PHE A 2 -39.11 7.24 -16.02
CA PHE A 2 -37.94 6.63 -16.64
C PHE A 2 -37.10 5.69 -15.72
N SER A 3 -37.55 5.51 -14.47
CA SER A 3 -36.75 4.75 -13.46
C SER A 3 -37.00 3.25 -13.42
N ALA A 4 -38.11 2.74 -13.95
CA ALA A 4 -38.50 1.32 -13.81
C ALA A 4 -37.91 0.42 -14.92
N HIS A 5 -37.67 0.93 -16.13
CA HIS A 5 -37.17 0.10 -17.24
C HIS A 5 -35.66 -0.20 -17.14
N PHE A 6 -34.86 0.73 -16.59
CA PHE A 6 -33.42 0.52 -16.45
C PHE A 6 -33.05 -0.48 -15.35
N ARG A 7 -33.89 -0.62 -14.31
CA ARG A 7 -33.73 -1.62 -13.24
C ARG A 7 -33.95 -3.06 -13.72
N LEU A 8 -34.85 -3.27 -14.67
CA LEU A 8 -35.18 -4.58 -15.20
C LEU A 8 -34.11 -5.09 -16.19
N GLU A 9 -33.49 -4.22 -16.98
CA GLU A 9 -32.47 -4.65 -17.95
C GLU A 9 -31.13 -5.02 -17.31
N SER A 10 -30.66 -4.29 -16.30
CA SER A 10 -29.42 -4.63 -15.60
C SER A 10 -29.59 -5.89 -14.75
N GLY A 11 -30.69 -6.02 -14.02
CA GLY A 11 -31.00 -7.23 -13.26
C GLY A 11 -31.24 -8.45 -14.14
N GLN A 12 -31.82 -8.31 -15.33
CA GLN A 12 -32.01 -9.41 -16.27
C GLN A 12 -30.72 -9.81 -17.00
N LYS A 13 -29.80 -8.87 -17.31
CA LYS A 13 -28.48 -9.21 -17.85
C LYS A 13 -27.64 -9.99 -16.83
N ASN A 14 -27.60 -9.51 -15.59
CA ASN A 14 -26.88 -10.20 -14.52
C ASN A 14 -27.48 -11.57 -14.21
N ALA A 15 -28.82 -11.68 -14.13
CA ALA A 15 -29.52 -12.94 -13.95
C ALA A 15 -29.27 -13.92 -15.11
N LYS A 16 -29.10 -13.44 -16.37
CA LYS A 16 -28.79 -14.32 -17.52
C LYS A 16 -27.37 -14.86 -17.48
N VAL A 17 -26.38 -14.04 -17.09
CA VAL A 17 -24.97 -14.48 -16.95
C VAL A 17 -24.85 -15.57 -15.89
N TRP A 18 -25.55 -15.42 -14.76
CA TRP A 18 -25.57 -16.41 -13.68
C TRP A 18 -26.45 -17.65 -14.00
N ALA A 19 -27.52 -17.50 -14.78
CA ALA A 19 -28.38 -18.62 -15.20
C ALA A 19 -27.69 -19.61 -16.16
N GLU A 20 -26.61 -19.18 -16.85
CA GLU A 20 -25.82 -20.07 -17.71
C GLU A 20 -24.70 -20.82 -16.97
N GLY A 21 -24.57 -20.65 -15.64
CA GLY A 21 -23.63 -21.41 -14.78
C GLY A 21 -22.15 -21.20 -15.14
N ARG A 22 -21.81 -20.10 -15.77
CA ARG A 22 -20.41 -19.78 -16.13
C ARG A 22 -19.80 -18.89 -15.05
N MET A 23 -19.17 -19.51 -14.04
CA MET A 23 -18.30 -18.79 -13.13
C MET A 23 -17.16 -18.11 -13.90
N ARG A 24 -16.74 -16.92 -13.40
CA ARG A 24 -15.57 -16.23 -13.92
C ARG A 24 -14.35 -17.15 -13.90
N ARG A 25 -13.62 -17.20 -15.02
CA ARG A 25 -12.32 -17.86 -15.10
C ARG A 25 -11.22 -16.85 -14.92
N TYR A 26 -10.26 -17.15 -14.05
CA TYR A 26 -9.08 -16.31 -13.82
C TYR A 26 -7.94 -16.79 -14.72
N ASN A 27 -7.51 -15.93 -15.67
CA ASN A 27 -6.39 -16.23 -16.55
C ASN A 27 -5.16 -15.41 -16.12
N TYR A 28 -4.48 -15.86 -15.08
CA TYR A 28 -3.30 -15.21 -14.55
C TYR A 28 -1.99 -15.61 -15.26
N ILE A 29 -2.08 -16.46 -16.26
CA ILE A 29 -0.94 -16.90 -17.06
C ILE A 29 -0.71 -15.96 -18.26
N ASP A 30 -1.77 -15.64 -19.00
CA ASP A 30 -1.66 -14.83 -20.24
C ASP A 30 -1.98 -13.36 -20.04
N LEU A 31 -2.95 -13.05 -19.16
CA LEU A 31 -3.42 -11.69 -18.91
C LEU A 31 -2.30 -10.71 -18.50
N PRO A 32 -1.35 -11.05 -17.60
CA PRO A 32 -0.33 -10.12 -17.19
C PRO A 32 0.57 -9.61 -18.32
N GLY A 33 0.82 -10.43 -19.33
CA GLY A 33 1.57 -10.03 -20.52
C GLY A 33 0.89 -8.92 -21.31
N ALA A 34 -0.44 -8.95 -21.41
CA ALA A 34 -1.23 -7.90 -22.07
C ALA A 34 -1.24 -6.57 -21.29
N LEU A 35 -0.97 -6.61 -19.97
CA LEU A 35 -0.91 -5.43 -19.11
C LEU A 35 0.47 -4.76 -19.08
N LEU A 36 1.50 -5.37 -19.67
CA LEU A 36 2.88 -4.87 -19.67
C LEU A 36 3.08 -3.77 -20.72
N THR A 37 2.52 -2.59 -20.46
CA THR A 37 2.74 -1.39 -21.28
C THR A 37 4.07 -0.70 -20.93
N PRO A 38 4.58 0.23 -21.76
CA PRO A 38 5.76 1.04 -21.41
C PRO A 38 5.62 1.78 -20.07
N GLU A 39 4.44 2.27 -19.74
CA GLU A 39 4.17 2.95 -18.48
C GLU A 39 4.30 1.99 -17.28
N ILE A 40 3.69 0.81 -17.38
CA ILE A 40 3.82 -0.23 -16.34
C ILE A 40 5.27 -0.69 -16.23
N SER A 41 5.98 -0.91 -17.34
CA SER A 41 7.40 -1.31 -17.32
C SER A 41 8.28 -0.29 -16.60
N ASN A 42 8.04 1.01 -16.81
CA ASN A 42 8.78 2.07 -16.13
C ASN A 42 8.49 2.08 -14.61
N LEU A 43 7.23 1.89 -14.20
CA LEU A 43 6.86 1.78 -12.78
C LEU A 43 7.53 0.58 -12.13
N LEU A 44 7.46 -0.60 -12.76
CA LEU A 44 8.09 -1.82 -12.26
C LEU A 44 9.60 -1.66 -12.12
N SER A 45 10.27 -1.12 -13.15
CA SER A 45 11.71 -0.88 -13.12
C SER A 45 12.11 0.03 -11.97
N ALA A 46 11.38 1.11 -11.73
CA ALA A 46 11.62 2.00 -10.60
C ALA A 46 11.41 1.30 -9.24
N ILE A 47 10.34 0.51 -9.11
CA ILE A 47 10.06 -0.23 -7.85
C ILE A 47 11.16 -1.28 -7.60
N HIS A 48 11.61 -1.98 -8.64
CA HIS A 48 12.69 -2.98 -8.53
C HIS A 48 14.03 -2.34 -8.13
N GLU A 49 14.36 -1.17 -8.66
CA GLU A 49 15.55 -0.40 -8.24
C GLU A 49 15.48 -0.08 -6.74
N TYR A 50 14.34 0.42 -6.27
CA TYR A 50 14.14 0.70 -4.85
C TYR A 50 14.17 -0.55 -3.98
N ARG A 51 13.62 -1.68 -4.45
CA ARG A 51 13.73 -2.97 -3.76
C ARG A 51 15.19 -3.38 -3.59
N GLY A 52 16.02 -3.19 -4.61
CA GLY A 52 17.47 -3.44 -4.51
C GLY A 52 18.14 -2.56 -3.44
N LYS A 53 17.86 -1.26 -3.44
CA LYS A 53 18.35 -0.30 -2.43
C LYS A 53 17.86 -0.62 -1.01
N GLN A 54 16.62 -1.10 -0.86
CA GLN A 54 16.02 -1.47 0.42
C GLN A 54 16.93 -2.38 1.26
N THR A 55 17.57 -3.37 0.64
CA THR A 55 18.46 -4.31 1.31
C THR A 55 19.65 -3.59 1.98
N LEU A 56 20.20 -2.57 1.33
CA LEU A 56 21.30 -1.76 1.88
C LEU A 56 20.85 -0.99 3.13
N TYR A 57 19.66 -0.41 3.10
CA TYR A 57 19.10 0.33 4.23
C TYR A 57 18.78 -0.58 5.42
N VAL A 58 18.19 -1.74 5.15
CA VAL A 58 17.81 -2.72 6.19
C VAL A 58 19.03 -3.25 6.92
N THR A 59 20.12 -3.52 6.19
CA THR A 59 21.36 -4.05 6.78
C THR A 59 22.13 -3.01 7.59
N ALA A 60 22.18 -1.77 7.13
CA ALA A 60 23.05 -0.75 7.70
C ALA A 60 22.47 0.02 8.90
N LYS A 61 21.15 -0.03 9.17
CA LYS A 61 20.48 0.98 10.03
C LYS A 61 19.34 0.43 10.90
N LYS A 62 19.57 -0.67 11.59
CA LYS A 62 18.57 -1.36 12.43
C LYS A 62 17.82 -0.45 13.42
N ASP A 63 18.52 0.46 14.12
CA ASP A 63 17.88 1.34 15.12
C ASP A 63 16.91 2.35 14.51
N VAL A 64 17.24 2.81 13.29
CA VAL A 64 16.38 3.75 12.54
C VAL A 64 15.12 3.05 12.08
N LEU A 65 15.27 1.84 11.59
CA LEU A 65 14.18 1.05 11.06
C LEU A 65 13.20 0.60 12.13
N GLN A 66 13.66 0.37 13.37
CA GLN A 66 12.77 0.04 14.48
C GLN A 66 11.73 1.14 14.74
N ASN A 67 12.17 2.40 14.78
CA ASN A 67 11.25 3.53 14.95
C ASN A 67 10.27 3.68 13.78
N LEU A 68 10.75 3.48 12.54
CA LEU A 68 9.87 3.53 11.36
C LEU A 68 8.83 2.42 11.38
N LEU A 69 9.22 1.20 11.79
CA LEU A 69 8.33 0.05 11.93
C LEU A 69 7.20 0.34 12.94
N GLU A 70 7.54 0.87 14.13
CA GLU A 70 6.55 1.20 15.15
C GLU A 70 5.55 2.26 14.65
N ILE A 71 6.05 3.31 14.01
CA ILE A 71 5.20 4.36 13.42
C ILE A 71 4.31 3.77 12.31
N ALA A 72 4.87 2.93 11.43
CA ALA A 72 4.12 2.33 10.34
C ALA A 72 3.00 1.42 10.86
N VAL A 73 3.23 0.62 11.90
CA VAL A 73 2.19 -0.24 12.50
C VAL A 73 1.03 0.59 13.05
N ILE A 74 1.32 1.72 13.73
CA ILE A 74 0.27 2.62 14.22
C ILE A 74 -0.50 3.21 13.05
N GLN A 75 0.21 3.76 12.05
CA GLN A 75 -0.40 4.41 10.88
C GLN A 75 -1.21 3.43 10.03
N SER A 76 -0.72 2.22 9.79
CA SER A 76 -1.43 1.19 9.03
C SER A 76 -2.70 0.76 9.75
N THR A 77 -2.62 0.55 11.07
CA THR A 77 -3.78 0.19 11.88
C THR A 77 -4.83 1.29 11.88
N ASP A 78 -4.43 2.56 12.05
CA ASP A 78 -5.36 3.70 12.03
C ASP A 78 -5.98 3.90 10.66
N ALA A 79 -5.15 4.09 9.63
CA ALA A 79 -5.59 4.45 8.28
C ALA A 79 -6.50 3.39 7.67
N SER A 80 -6.17 2.10 7.80
CA SER A 80 -7.00 1.03 7.25
C SER A 80 -8.40 1.00 7.88
N ASN A 81 -8.50 1.27 9.18
CA ASN A 81 -9.79 1.36 9.86
C ASN A 81 -10.53 2.66 9.51
N ARG A 82 -9.85 3.81 9.39
CA ARG A 82 -10.44 5.09 8.97
C ARG A 82 -11.02 5.06 7.56
N ILE A 83 -10.42 4.33 6.64
CA ILE A 83 -10.98 4.11 5.30
C ILE A 83 -12.40 3.53 5.40
N GLU A 84 -12.63 2.62 6.36
CA GLU A 84 -13.94 1.98 6.62
C GLU A 84 -14.83 2.76 7.59
N GLY A 85 -14.42 3.97 8.03
CA GLY A 85 -15.21 4.78 8.95
C GLY A 85 -15.11 4.37 10.42
N ILE A 86 -14.07 3.60 10.79
CA ILE A 86 -13.81 3.13 12.16
C ILE A 86 -12.77 4.03 12.81
N TYR A 87 -13.10 4.64 13.95
CA TYR A 87 -12.29 5.67 14.59
C TYR A 87 -12.14 5.43 16.10
N THR A 88 -10.99 5.85 16.63
CA THR A 88 -10.76 6.06 18.07
C THR A 88 -9.89 7.32 18.26
N SER A 89 -9.66 7.76 19.49
CA SER A 89 -8.76 8.89 19.77
C SER A 89 -7.29 8.48 19.58
N ASP A 90 -6.42 9.44 19.24
CA ASP A 90 -4.99 9.17 19.02
C ASP A 90 -4.30 8.58 20.25
N ALA A 91 -4.67 9.05 21.46
CA ALA A 91 -4.16 8.49 22.71
C ALA A 91 -4.56 7.02 22.85
N ARG A 92 -5.83 6.73 22.62
CA ARG A 92 -6.37 5.37 22.73
C ARG A 92 -5.85 4.43 21.66
N LEU A 93 -5.68 4.94 20.43
CA LEU A 93 -5.04 4.21 19.33
C LEU A 93 -3.62 3.74 19.72
N LYS A 94 -2.83 4.65 20.31
CA LYS A 94 -1.47 4.32 20.76
C LYS A 94 -1.47 3.27 21.86
N GLU A 95 -2.38 3.34 22.81
CA GLU A 95 -2.54 2.32 23.86
C GLU A 95 -2.91 0.95 23.25
N LEU A 96 -3.90 0.92 22.35
CA LEU A 96 -4.34 -0.31 21.69
C LEU A 96 -3.19 -0.94 20.87
N VAL A 97 -2.46 -0.14 20.09
CA VAL A 97 -1.46 -0.66 19.17
C VAL A 97 -0.15 -1.01 19.87
N MET A 98 0.36 -0.14 20.74
CA MET A 98 1.68 -0.31 21.35
C MET A 98 1.63 -1.09 22.66
N GLN A 99 0.60 -0.87 23.50
CA GLN A 99 0.49 -1.46 24.84
C GLN A 99 -0.45 -2.66 24.87
N LYS A 100 -1.12 -2.99 23.76
CA LYS A 100 -2.15 -4.04 23.66
C LYS A 100 -3.26 -3.87 24.72
N ALA A 101 -3.65 -2.62 24.99
CA ALA A 101 -4.76 -2.34 25.89
C ALA A 101 -6.04 -3.06 25.42
N GLU A 102 -6.88 -3.48 26.38
CA GLU A 102 -8.14 -4.14 26.07
C GLU A 102 -9.11 -3.19 25.36
N PRO A 103 -9.74 -3.63 24.27
CA PRO A 103 -10.72 -2.83 23.53
C PRO A 103 -12.05 -2.74 24.30
N ILE A 104 -12.57 -1.52 24.45
CA ILE A 104 -13.78 -1.25 25.26
C ILE A 104 -15.06 -1.08 24.45
N ASN A 105 -14.96 -0.86 23.13
CA ASN A 105 -16.11 -0.67 22.25
C ASN A 105 -15.91 -1.38 20.90
N ARG A 106 -16.94 -1.34 20.04
CA ARG A 106 -16.90 -2.01 18.73
C ARG A 106 -15.72 -1.55 17.87
N ASN A 107 -15.53 -0.24 17.71
CA ASN A 107 -14.46 0.31 16.90
C ASN A 107 -13.08 -0.15 17.38
N GLU A 108 -12.86 -0.11 18.69
CA GLU A 108 -11.59 -0.56 19.27
C GLU A 108 -11.34 -2.06 19.08
N LYS A 109 -12.39 -2.89 19.10
CA LYS A 109 -12.31 -4.32 18.80
C LYS A 109 -11.84 -4.56 17.36
N GLU A 110 -12.37 -3.80 16.41
CA GLU A 110 -11.97 -3.88 15.01
C GLU A 110 -10.53 -3.38 14.78
N ILE A 111 -10.13 -2.31 15.47
CA ILE A 111 -8.75 -1.79 15.46
C ILE A 111 -7.77 -2.81 16.07
N ALA A 112 -8.12 -3.42 17.20
CA ALA A 112 -7.28 -4.43 17.86
C ALA A 112 -7.11 -5.69 17.01
N GLY A 113 -8.19 -6.16 16.38
CA GLY A 113 -8.13 -7.29 15.45
C GLY A 113 -7.25 -7.00 14.25
N TYR A 114 -7.38 -5.83 13.62
CA TYR A 114 -6.51 -5.43 12.52
C TYR A 114 -5.02 -5.38 12.93
N ARG A 115 -4.71 -4.77 14.09
CA ARG A 115 -3.37 -4.74 14.66
C ARG A 115 -2.76 -6.14 14.78
N ASP A 116 -3.53 -7.09 15.30
CA ASP A 116 -3.03 -8.45 15.55
C ASP A 116 -2.76 -9.21 14.25
N VAL A 117 -3.66 -9.09 13.27
CA VAL A 117 -3.43 -9.68 11.93
C VAL A 117 -2.25 -9.03 11.22
N LEU A 118 -2.12 -7.69 11.30
CA LEU A 118 -0.98 -6.98 10.71
C LEU A 118 0.35 -7.47 11.31
N ARG A 119 0.42 -7.67 12.63
CA ARG A 119 1.61 -8.23 13.28
C ARG A 119 1.88 -9.65 12.85
N THR A 120 0.87 -10.50 12.78
CA THR A 120 0.99 -11.87 12.27
C THR A 120 1.58 -11.89 10.87
N ILE A 121 1.14 -11.01 9.98
CA ILE A 121 1.68 -10.88 8.63
C ILE A 121 3.12 -10.37 8.67
N HIS A 122 3.43 -9.34 9.47
CA HIS A 122 4.79 -8.81 9.58
C HIS A 122 5.82 -9.85 10.03
N GLU A 123 5.41 -10.77 10.89
CA GLU A 123 6.28 -11.78 11.51
C GLU A 123 6.32 -13.10 10.73
N ASN A 124 5.18 -13.49 10.08
CA ASN A 124 4.99 -14.85 9.57
C ASN A 124 4.58 -14.94 8.10
N TYR A 125 4.65 -13.86 7.31
CA TYR A 125 4.18 -13.84 5.91
C TYR A 125 4.76 -14.97 5.05
N GLU A 126 5.97 -15.44 5.30
CA GLU A 126 6.64 -16.52 4.56
C GLU A 126 5.93 -17.86 4.72
N TYR A 127 5.24 -18.08 5.85
CA TYR A 127 4.58 -19.33 6.20
C TYR A 127 3.07 -19.33 5.94
N ILE A 128 2.50 -18.23 5.47
CA ILE A 128 1.06 -18.11 5.21
C ILE A 128 0.79 -18.33 3.73
N PRO A 129 0.34 -19.54 3.30
CA PRO A 129 0.07 -19.78 1.89
C PRO A 129 -1.19 -19.04 1.43
N ILE A 130 -1.26 -18.69 0.14
CA ILE A 130 -2.45 -18.11 -0.46
C ILE A 130 -3.46 -19.23 -0.76
N THR A 131 -4.30 -19.50 0.22
CA THR A 131 -5.37 -20.49 0.15
C THR A 131 -6.66 -19.93 0.75
N PRO A 132 -7.84 -20.45 0.37
CA PRO A 132 -9.10 -20.09 1.00
C PRO A 132 -9.07 -20.23 2.53
N ASN A 133 -8.47 -21.30 3.05
CA ASN A 133 -8.37 -21.55 4.49
C ASN A 133 -7.50 -20.50 5.21
N SER A 134 -6.37 -20.12 4.63
CA SER A 134 -5.52 -19.07 5.21
C SER A 134 -6.24 -17.73 5.24
N ILE A 135 -6.97 -17.39 4.17
CA ILE A 135 -7.75 -16.14 4.10
C ILE A 135 -8.89 -16.17 5.12
N LEU A 136 -9.59 -17.30 5.29
CA LEU A 136 -10.61 -17.47 6.33
C LEU A 136 -10.02 -17.36 7.73
N GLN A 137 -8.81 -17.91 7.97
CA GLN A 137 -8.14 -17.79 9.25
C GLN A 137 -7.78 -16.34 9.57
N LEU A 138 -7.15 -15.62 8.64
CA LEU A 138 -6.83 -14.19 8.82
C LEU A 138 -8.09 -13.36 9.07
N HIS A 139 -9.19 -13.67 8.39
CA HIS A 139 -10.48 -13.01 8.63
C HIS A 139 -11.06 -13.36 10.00
N ARG A 140 -10.90 -14.59 10.49
CA ARG A 140 -11.29 -14.97 11.85
C ARG A 140 -10.50 -14.17 12.89
N ASP A 141 -9.19 -14.04 12.68
CA ASP A 141 -8.30 -13.32 13.58
C ASP A 141 -8.60 -11.81 13.58
N LEU A 142 -9.01 -11.24 12.43
CA LEU A 142 -9.47 -9.85 12.32
C LEU A 142 -10.67 -9.56 13.23
N TYR A 143 -11.52 -10.55 13.49
CA TYR A 143 -12.71 -10.45 14.36
C TYR A 143 -12.54 -11.16 15.71
N SER A 144 -11.30 -11.45 16.14
CA SER A 144 -11.01 -12.21 17.37
C SER A 144 -11.56 -11.55 18.66
N PHE A 145 -11.72 -10.23 18.67
CA PHE A 145 -12.28 -9.48 19.79
C PHE A 145 -13.81 -9.35 19.76
N HIS A 146 -14.46 -9.88 18.71
CA HIS A 146 -15.91 -9.90 18.57
C HIS A 146 -16.49 -11.22 19.07
N PRO A 147 -17.84 -11.30 19.30
CA PRO A 147 -18.48 -12.56 19.63
C PRO A 147 -18.16 -13.65 18.61
N SER A 148 -18.09 -14.90 19.06
CA SER A 148 -17.79 -16.04 18.20
C SER A 148 -18.76 -16.09 17.01
N GLY A 149 -18.20 -16.40 15.82
CA GLY A 149 -18.97 -16.52 14.58
C GLY A 149 -19.04 -15.28 13.68
N MET A 150 -18.44 -14.13 14.07
CA MET A 150 -18.40 -12.98 13.18
C MET A 150 -17.35 -13.11 12.06
N GLY A 151 -16.21 -13.75 12.33
CA GLY A 151 -15.10 -13.92 11.38
C GLY A 151 -14.88 -15.36 10.94
N GLY A 152 -14.14 -15.54 9.83
CA GLY A 152 -13.71 -16.85 9.36
C GLY A 152 -14.75 -17.64 8.55
N HIS A 153 -15.75 -16.96 8.04
CA HIS A 153 -16.79 -17.53 7.18
C HIS A 153 -17.01 -16.68 5.93
N TRP A 154 -17.30 -17.35 4.81
CA TRP A 154 -17.76 -16.64 3.62
C TRP A 154 -19.11 -15.97 3.88
N LYS A 155 -19.43 -14.97 3.09
CA LYS A 155 -20.72 -14.29 3.15
C LYS A 155 -21.86 -15.29 2.94
N ASN A 156 -22.95 -15.08 3.66
CA ASN A 156 -24.15 -15.94 3.65
C ASN A 156 -25.35 -15.28 2.94
N ALA A 157 -25.18 -14.04 2.51
CA ALA A 157 -26.17 -13.29 1.73
C ALA A 157 -25.45 -12.47 0.67
N ASP A 158 -26.13 -12.19 -0.43
CA ASP A 158 -25.60 -11.33 -1.48
C ASP A 158 -25.46 -9.91 -0.96
N ASN A 159 -24.30 -9.32 -1.19
CA ASN A 159 -24.00 -7.95 -0.84
C ASN A 159 -23.92 -7.08 -2.09
N LEU A 160 -24.14 -5.78 -1.90
CA LEU A 160 -24.06 -4.77 -2.95
C LEU A 160 -23.12 -3.69 -2.48
N ILE A 161 -22.20 -3.28 -3.36
CA ILE A 161 -21.37 -2.11 -3.11
C ILE A 161 -22.11 -0.90 -3.64
N ALA A 162 -22.58 -0.04 -2.73
CA ALA A 162 -23.34 1.15 -3.05
C ALA A 162 -22.55 2.41 -2.64
N GLU A 163 -22.76 3.48 -3.39
CA GLU A 163 -22.31 4.82 -3.03
C GLU A 163 -23.52 5.72 -2.79
N THR A 164 -23.35 6.74 -1.95
CA THR A 164 -24.34 7.78 -1.74
C THR A 164 -23.86 9.02 -2.46
N ASP A 165 -24.63 9.54 -3.39
CA ASP A 165 -24.28 10.75 -4.11
C ASP A 165 -24.45 12.01 -3.24
N ALA A 166 -24.05 13.17 -3.75
CA ALA A 166 -24.14 14.45 -3.04
C ALA A 166 -25.60 14.86 -2.70
N ALA A 167 -26.58 14.25 -3.38
CA ALA A 167 -28.02 14.47 -3.12
C ALA A 167 -28.59 13.45 -2.12
N GLY A 168 -27.78 12.55 -1.57
CA GLY A 168 -28.21 11.50 -0.62
C GLY A 168 -28.84 10.27 -1.27
N ALA A 169 -28.87 10.16 -2.59
CA ALA A 169 -29.40 8.99 -3.29
C ALA A 169 -28.37 7.86 -3.32
N LYS A 170 -28.82 6.64 -2.96
CA LYS A 170 -27.99 5.44 -3.04
C LYS A 170 -27.96 4.88 -4.46
N ARG A 171 -26.76 4.76 -5.03
CA ARG A 171 -26.53 4.11 -6.33
C ARG A 171 -25.71 2.85 -6.12
N ILE A 172 -26.14 1.73 -6.76
CA ILE A 172 -25.32 0.52 -6.81
C ILE A 172 -24.11 0.82 -7.68
N ARG A 173 -22.92 0.65 -7.12
CA ARG A 173 -21.64 0.87 -7.78
C ARG A 173 -21.13 -0.41 -8.42
N PHE A 174 -21.28 -1.55 -7.73
CA PHE A 174 -20.79 -2.83 -8.15
C PHE A 174 -21.62 -3.96 -7.49
N THR A 175 -21.83 -5.05 -8.21
CA THR A 175 -22.48 -6.28 -7.69
C THR A 175 -21.41 -7.37 -7.59
N PRO A 176 -20.97 -7.74 -6.39
CA PRO A 176 -20.00 -8.81 -6.18
C PRO A 176 -20.53 -10.20 -6.55
N THR A 177 -19.64 -11.19 -6.59
CA THR A 177 -19.99 -12.61 -6.73
C THR A 177 -21.11 -13.01 -5.76
N PRO A 178 -22.14 -13.76 -6.18
CA PRO A 178 -23.19 -14.25 -5.27
C PRO A 178 -22.66 -15.08 -4.11
N ALA A 179 -23.36 -15.07 -2.98
CA ALA A 179 -22.93 -15.77 -1.76
C ALA A 179 -22.70 -17.27 -1.99
N PHE A 180 -23.57 -17.93 -2.73
CA PHE A 180 -23.49 -19.38 -2.96
C PHE A 180 -22.30 -19.78 -3.87
N GLU A 181 -21.80 -18.87 -4.71
CA GLU A 181 -20.63 -19.09 -5.59
C GLU A 181 -19.32 -18.68 -4.94
N THR A 182 -19.36 -17.89 -3.87
CA THR A 182 -18.18 -17.32 -3.22
C THR A 182 -17.12 -18.36 -2.83
N PRO A 183 -17.46 -19.53 -2.25
CA PRO A 183 -16.45 -20.53 -1.88
C PRO A 183 -15.66 -21.05 -3.09
N GLU A 184 -16.34 -21.31 -4.21
CA GLU A 184 -15.72 -21.79 -5.43
C GLU A 184 -14.93 -20.71 -6.15
N ALA A 185 -15.45 -19.47 -6.20
CA ALA A 185 -14.75 -18.32 -6.74
C ALA A 185 -13.42 -18.06 -6.01
N MET A 186 -13.43 -18.13 -4.68
CA MET A 186 -12.22 -17.95 -3.86
C MET A 186 -11.21 -19.10 -4.04
N ARG A 187 -11.69 -20.34 -4.21
CA ARG A 187 -10.80 -21.47 -4.54
C ARG A 187 -10.13 -21.25 -5.88
N SER A 188 -10.92 -21.00 -6.93
CA SER A 188 -10.42 -20.78 -8.29
C SER A 188 -9.45 -19.58 -8.36
N LEU A 189 -9.75 -18.49 -7.66
CA LEU A 189 -8.89 -17.30 -7.56
C LEU A 189 -7.53 -17.62 -6.93
N CYS A 190 -7.52 -18.32 -5.79
CA CYS A 190 -6.29 -18.70 -5.10
C CYS A 190 -5.46 -19.70 -5.92
N ASP A 191 -6.11 -20.66 -6.60
CA ASP A 191 -5.43 -21.65 -7.42
C ASP A 191 -4.77 -21.00 -8.64
N ALA A 192 -5.48 -20.11 -9.35
CA ALA A 192 -4.94 -19.36 -10.49
C ALA A 192 -3.73 -18.50 -10.08
N TYR A 193 -3.79 -17.83 -8.93
CA TYR A 193 -2.66 -17.05 -8.41
C TYR A 193 -1.45 -17.93 -8.13
N ARG A 194 -1.63 -19.04 -7.41
CA ARG A 194 -0.53 -19.95 -7.05
C ARG A 194 0.13 -20.58 -8.28
N GLU A 195 -0.69 -21.00 -9.26
CA GLU A 195 -0.19 -21.53 -10.53
C GLU A 195 0.65 -20.51 -11.28
N ALA A 196 0.18 -19.27 -11.40
CA ALA A 196 0.90 -18.19 -12.08
C ALA A 196 2.22 -17.83 -11.37
N VAL A 197 2.25 -17.84 -10.04
CA VAL A 197 3.48 -17.61 -9.26
C VAL A 197 4.52 -18.70 -9.52
N VAL A 198 4.10 -19.98 -9.55
CA VAL A 198 5.02 -21.11 -9.82
C VAL A 198 5.58 -21.07 -11.23
N LEU A 199 4.80 -20.59 -12.20
CA LEU A 199 5.23 -20.52 -13.60
C LEU A 199 6.21 -19.35 -13.88
N GLU A 200 6.31 -18.36 -13.02
CA GLU A 200 7.23 -17.19 -13.10
C GLU A 200 7.22 -16.48 -14.47
N ARG A 201 6.06 -16.46 -15.16
CA ARG A 201 5.95 -15.87 -16.51
C ARG A 201 5.74 -14.37 -16.55
N CYS A 202 5.46 -13.76 -15.40
CA CYS A 202 5.22 -12.32 -15.32
C CYS A 202 5.73 -11.75 -14.00
N ASP A 203 5.79 -10.42 -13.95
CA ASP A 203 6.19 -9.70 -12.76
C ASP A 203 5.22 -9.98 -11.59
N PRO A 204 5.72 -10.37 -10.41
CA PRO A 204 4.89 -10.68 -9.26
C PRO A 204 4.06 -9.48 -8.76
N LEU A 205 4.48 -8.24 -9.03
CA LEU A 205 3.69 -7.05 -8.70
C LEU A 205 2.42 -6.94 -9.55
N ILE A 206 2.46 -7.34 -10.82
CA ILE A 206 1.25 -7.40 -11.65
C ILE A 206 0.30 -8.48 -11.11
N LEU A 207 0.82 -9.68 -10.84
CA LEU A 207 0.03 -10.79 -10.30
C LEU A 207 -0.66 -10.43 -8.99
N LEU A 208 0.09 -9.83 -8.06
CA LEU A 208 -0.49 -9.46 -6.77
C LEU A 208 -1.60 -8.41 -6.94
N VAL A 209 -1.41 -7.40 -7.82
CA VAL A 209 -2.42 -6.34 -7.99
C VAL A 209 -3.70 -6.88 -8.61
N ILE A 210 -3.61 -7.72 -9.64
CA ILE A 210 -4.81 -8.33 -10.24
C ILE A 210 -5.51 -9.28 -9.26
N PHE A 211 -4.77 -10.04 -8.44
CA PHE A 211 -5.33 -10.88 -7.39
C PHE A 211 -6.12 -10.05 -6.35
N ILE A 212 -5.53 -8.97 -5.84
CA ILE A 212 -6.19 -8.09 -4.87
C ILE A 212 -7.43 -7.43 -5.47
N PHE A 213 -7.36 -7.03 -6.74
CA PHE A 213 -8.52 -6.48 -7.44
C PHE A 213 -9.65 -7.51 -7.56
N ASP A 214 -9.35 -8.73 -8.03
CA ASP A 214 -10.33 -9.79 -8.16
C ASP A 214 -10.89 -10.24 -6.80
N PHE A 215 -10.07 -10.26 -5.74
CA PHE A 215 -10.54 -10.47 -4.37
C PHE A 215 -11.59 -9.42 -3.94
N LEU A 216 -11.34 -8.14 -4.26
CA LEU A 216 -12.28 -7.05 -3.97
C LEU A 216 -13.58 -7.19 -4.77
N CYS A 217 -13.52 -7.71 -6.00
CA CYS A 217 -14.69 -7.95 -6.83
C CYS A 217 -15.49 -9.20 -6.39
N VAL A 218 -14.83 -10.26 -5.95
CA VAL A 218 -15.49 -11.41 -5.31
C VAL A 218 -16.19 -10.97 -4.03
N HIS A 219 -15.56 -10.08 -3.26
CA HIS A 219 -16.07 -9.52 -2.00
C HIS A 219 -16.55 -10.61 -1.03
N PRO A 220 -15.66 -11.51 -0.60
CA PRO A 220 -16.06 -12.82 -0.07
C PRO A 220 -16.68 -12.79 1.33
N PHE A 221 -16.62 -11.69 2.05
CA PHE A 221 -17.11 -11.57 3.42
C PHE A 221 -18.33 -10.66 3.54
N ASN A 222 -19.13 -10.85 4.60
CA ASN A 222 -20.22 -9.92 4.92
C ASN A 222 -19.66 -8.53 5.32
N ASP A 223 -18.50 -8.48 5.96
CA ASP A 223 -17.79 -7.25 6.37
C ASP A 223 -16.27 -7.51 6.41
N GLY A 224 -15.45 -6.46 6.39
CA GLY A 224 -13.99 -6.55 6.49
C GLY A 224 -13.25 -6.80 5.18
N ASN A 225 -13.92 -6.83 4.02
CA ASN A 225 -13.27 -7.07 2.73
C ASN A 225 -12.18 -6.05 2.39
N GLY A 226 -12.42 -4.77 2.62
CA GLY A 226 -11.44 -3.72 2.40
C GLY A 226 -10.21 -3.86 3.30
N ARG A 227 -10.41 -4.13 4.59
CA ARG A 227 -9.30 -4.37 5.53
C ARG A 227 -8.50 -5.63 5.15
N MET A 228 -9.19 -6.70 4.81
CA MET A 228 -8.55 -7.94 4.34
C MET A 228 -7.76 -7.73 3.05
N SER A 229 -8.28 -6.99 2.08
CA SER A 229 -7.55 -6.71 0.83
C SER A 229 -6.24 -5.95 1.08
N ARG A 230 -6.23 -4.98 2.01
CA ARG A 230 -5.02 -4.24 2.37
C ARG A 230 -4.02 -5.11 3.13
N LEU A 231 -4.47 -5.95 4.06
CA LEU A 231 -3.63 -6.94 4.75
C LEU A 231 -3.04 -7.96 3.77
N LEU A 232 -3.83 -8.49 2.84
CA LEU A 232 -3.36 -9.40 1.78
C LEU A 232 -2.37 -8.70 0.85
N THR A 233 -2.57 -7.42 0.53
CA THR A 233 -1.60 -6.65 -0.27
C THR A 233 -0.23 -6.63 0.40
N LEU A 234 -0.16 -6.33 1.70
CA LEU A 234 1.11 -6.34 2.45
C LEU A 234 1.73 -7.74 2.48
N MET A 235 0.93 -8.76 2.76
CA MET A 235 1.41 -10.14 2.81
C MET A 235 2.03 -10.57 1.48
N LEU A 236 1.34 -10.33 0.37
CA LEU A 236 1.83 -10.67 -0.96
C LEU A 236 3.08 -9.87 -1.34
N LEU A 237 3.13 -8.56 -1.03
CA LEU A 237 4.33 -7.75 -1.22
C LEU A 237 5.54 -8.36 -0.50
N TYR A 238 5.37 -8.74 0.77
CA TYR A 238 6.46 -9.30 1.57
C TYR A 238 6.91 -10.66 1.06
N GLN A 239 5.99 -11.53 0.65
CA GLN A 239 6.33 -12.84 0.05
C GLN A 239 7.18 -12.70 -1.22
N HIS A 240 7.02 -11.61 -1.96
CA HIS A 240 7.85 -11.30 -3.13
C HIS A 240 9.04 -10.38 -2.81
N GLY A 241 9.34 -10.16 -1.53
CA GLY A 241 10.52 -9.41 -1.07
C GLY A 241 10.39 -7.88 -1.11
N TYR A 242 9.17 -7.33 -1.30
CA TYR A 242 8.91 -5.89 -1.23
C TYR A 242 8.44 -5.52 0.18
N ILE A 243 9.40 -5.35 1.12
CA ILE A 243 9.09 -5.17 2.54
C ILE A 243 8.88 -3.71 2.97
N VAL A 244 8.77 -2.79 2.04
CA VAL A 244 8.61 -1.34 2.32
C VAL A 244 7.42 -1.05 3.24
N GLY A 245 6.33 -1.82 3.11
CA GLY A 245 5.13 -1.70 3.94
C GLY A 245 5.34 -1.95 5.44
N LYS A 246 6.49 -2.55 5.83
CA LYS A 246 6.89 -2.66 7.26
C LYS A 246 7.30 -1.31 7.85
N TYR A 247 7.76 -0.38 7.01
CA TYR A 247 8.39 0.89 7.43
C TYR A 247 7.59 2.13 7.02
N ILE A 248 6.77 2.00 5.98
CA ILE A 248 5.88 3.06 5.46
C ILE A 248 4.48 2.46 5.31
N SER A 249 3.49 3.10 5.90
CA SER A 249 2.11 2.65 5.78
C SER A 249 1.54 2.91 4.38
N LEU A 250 1.29 1.84 3.63
CA LEU A 250 0.57 1.91 2.36
C LEU A 250 -0.87 2.36 2.58
N GLU A 251 -1.49 1.89 3.67
CA GLU A 251 -2.87 2.24 4.03
C GLU A 251 -3.02 3.75 4.28
N LYS A 252 -2.00 4.39 4.88
CA LYS A 252 -1.99 5.84 5.06
C LYS A 252 -1.94 6.57 3.73
N LEU A 253 -1.10 6.11 2.80
CA LEU A 253 -1.04 6.66 1.45
C LEU A 253 -2.35 6.47 0.66
N ILE A 254 -3.04 5.35 0.88
CA ILE A 254 -4.37 5.08 0.30
C ILE A 254 -5.43 6.00 0.94
N GLU A 255 -5.42 6.15 2.27
CA GLU A 255 -6.33 7.04 2.99
C GLU A 255 -6.23 8.48 2.50
N GLU A 256 -5.02 9.00 2.34
CA GLU A 256 -4.75 10.35 1.82
C GLU A 256 -5.25 10.56 0.39
N ASN A 257 -5.37 9.49 -0.40
CA ASN A 257 -5.83 9.50 -1.79
C ASN A 257 -7.10 8.63 -1.96
N LYS A 258 -7.96 8.58 -0.94
CA LYS A 258 -9.13 7.70 -0.88
C LYS A 258 -10.04 7.83 -2.10
N GLN A 259 -10.25 9.04 -2.59
CA GLN A 259 -11.05 9.31 -3.78
C GLN A 259 -10.49 8.57 -5.01
N SER A 260 -9.20 8.75 -5.31
CA SER A 260 -8.53 8.12 -6.46
C SER A 260 -8.50 6.58 -6.34
N TYR A 261 -8.42 6.05 -5.10
CA TYR A 261 -8.54 4.61 -4.86
C TYR A 261 -9.90 4.07 -5.32
N TYR A 262 -10.98 4.72 -4.94
CA TYR A 262 -12.31 4.27 -5.34
C TYR A 262 -12.61 4.51 -6.82
N GLU A 263 -12.10 5.59 -7.40
CA GLU A 263 -12.20 5.87 -8.85
C GLU A 263 -11.49 4.77 -9.67
N ALA A 264 -10.27 4.38 -9.25
CA ALA A 264 -9.52 3.32 -9.90
C ALA A 264 -10.23 1.95 -9.80
N LEU A 265 -10.78 1.62 -8.62
CA LEU A 265 -11.59 0.42 -8.44
C LEU A 265 -12.81 0.43 -9.35
N GLN A 266 -13.53 1.53 -9.42
CA GLN A 266 -14.72 1.65 -10.24
C GLN A 266 -14.40 1.52 -11.73
N ALA A 267 -13.38 2.23 -12.19
CA ALA A 267 -12.96 2.18 -13.60
C ALA A 267 -12.51 0.75 -14.01
N SER A 268 -11.95 -0.01 -13.08
CA SER A 268 -11.51 -1.37 -13.36
C SER A 268 -12.60 -2.43 -13.21
N SER A 269 -13.70 -2.15 -12.49
CA SER A 269 -14.73 -3.15 -12.19
C SER A 269 -15.86 -3.26 -13.23
N ALA A 270 -15.92 -2.35 -14.21
CA ALA A 270 -16.88 -2.44 -15.30
C ALA A 270 -16.70 -3.77 -16.05
N ASP A 271 -17.80 -4.48 -16.31
CA ASP A 271 -17.83 -5.77 -17.02
C ASP A 271 -16.93 -6.87 -16.42
N TRP A 272 -16.61 -6.78 -15.11
CA TRP A 272 -15.78 -7.77 -14.42
C TRP A 272 -16.39 -9.17 -14.43
N GLU A 273 -17.69 -9.29 -14.29
CA GLU A 273 -18.44 -10.56 -14.29
C GLU A 273 -18.23 -11.36 -15.60
N THR A 274 -18.13 -10.66 -16.72
CA THR A 274 -17.94 -11.26 -18.05
C THR A 274 -16.47 -11.49 -18.42
N GLY A 275 -15.55 -11.04 -17.58
CA GLY A 275 -14.10 -11.09 -17.87
C GLY A 275 -13.62 -10.04 -18.88
N GLN A 276 -14.43 -9.02 -19.17
CA GLN A 276 -14.11 -7.93 -20.12
C GLN A 276 -13.63 -6.64 -19.41
N ASN A 277 -13.38 -6.72 -18.11
CA ASN A 277 -12.94 -5.59 -17.32
C ASN A 277 -11.53 -5.11 -17.68
N ASN A 278 -11.24 -3.85 -17.39
CA ASN A 278 -9.92 -3.25 -17.59
C ASN A 278 -9.16 -3.13 -16.26
N TYR A 279 -8.14 -3.95 -16.06
CA TYR A 279 -7.30 -3.88 -14.84
C TYR A 279 -6.39 -2.65 -14.74
N MET A 280 -6.13 -1.96 -15.87
CA MET A 280 -5.12 -0.90 -15.94
C MET A 280 -5.30 0.24 -14.92
N PRO A 281 -6.51 0.80 -14.68
CA PRO A 281 -6.67 1.88 -13.72
C PRO A 281 -6.25 1.50 -12.31
N PHE A 282 -6.64 0.31 -11.84
CA PHE A 282 -6.28 -0.16 -10.50
C PHE A 282 -4.80 -0.58 -10.42
N LEU A 283 -4.27 -1.16 -11.50
CA LEU A 283 -2.86 -1.55 -11.60
C LEU A 283 -1.95 -0.31 -11.50
N LEU A 284 -2.21 0.72 -12.28
CA LEU A 284 -1.48 1.99 -12.23
C LEU A 284 -1.57 2.65 -10.85
N TYR A 285 -2.75 2.67 -10.26
CA TYR A 285 -2.97 3.24 -8.94
C TYR A 285 -2.13 2.53 -7.87
N LEU A 286 -2.24 1.21 -7.77
CA LEU A 286 -1.59 0.47 -6.67
C LEU A 286 -0.07 0.42 -6.85
N LEU A 287 0.44 0.27 -8.09
CA LEU A 287 1.88 0.39 -8.37
C LEU A 287 2.39 1.81 -8.04
N GLY A 288 1.59 2.85 -8.31
CA GLY A 288 1.90 4.23 -7.93
C GLY A 288 2.02 4.40 -6.40
N ILE A 289 1.12 3.79 -5.61
CA ILE A 289 1.19 3.78 -4.14
C ILE A 289 2.46 3.06 -3.66
N ILE A 290 2.79 1.90 -4.24
CA ILE A 290 4.01 1.15 -3.89
C ILE A 290 5.26 1.99 -4.19
N LEU A 291 5.35 2.59 -5.37
CA LEU A 291 6.48 3.48 -5.72
C LEU A 291 6.57 4.69 -4.79
N LYS A 292 5.44 5.32 -4.45
CA LYS A 292 5.40 6.45 -3.51
C LYS A 292 5.90 6.02 -2.13
N SER A 293 5.52 4.82 -1.66
CA SER A 293 5.99 4.31 -0.36
C SER A 293 7.51 4.10 -0.34
N TYR A 294 8.10 3.63 -1.42
CA TYR A 294 9.55 3.48 -1.54
C TYR A 294 10.28 4.84 -1.54
N ARG A 295 9.78 5.82 -2.27
CA ARG A 295 10.34 7.18 -2.28
C ARG A 295 10.27 7.82 -0.89
N GLU A 296 9.18 7.63 -0.18
CA GLU A 296 9.03 8.12 1.19
C GLU A 296 9.98 7.38 2.15
N PHE A 297 10.14 6.07 1.99
CA PHE A 297 11.09 5.28 2.77
C PHE A 297 12.54 5.79 2.61
N GLU A 298 13.01 5.94 1.37
CA GLU A 298 14.35 6.50 1.07
C GLU A 298 14.52 7.87 1.72
N SER A 299 13.57 8.79 1.50
CA SER A 299 13.60 10.14 2.09
C SER A 299 13.68 10.13 3.61
N ARG A 300 12.89 9.28 4.28
CA ARG A 300 12.90 9.18 5.76
C ARG A 300 14.21 8.59 6.28
N VAL A 301 14.73 7.54 5.62
CA VAL A 301 16.01 6.95 6.00
C VAL A 301 17.15 7.95 5.82
N GLU A 302 17.22 8.65 4.70
CA GLU A 302 18.23 9.68 4.44
C GLU A 302 18.14 10.83 5.45
N HIS A 303 16.93 11.31 5.75
CA HIS A 303 16.72 12.38 6.70
C HIS A 303 17.19 12.01 8.12
N ILE A 304 16.93 10.78 8.58
CA ILE A 304 17.36 10.32 9.90
C ILE A 304 18.87 10.12 9.94
N VAL A 305 19.45 9.63 8.84
CA VAL A 305 20.91 9.48 8.69
C VAL A 305 21.61 10.83 8.76
N THR A 306 21.10 11.80 7.99
CA THR A 306 21.63 13.17 8.00
C THR A 306 21.48 13.83 9.37
N ARG A 307 20.45 13.50 10.14
CA ARG A 307 20.23 14.05 11.49
C ARG A 307 21.16 13.47 12.55
N LYS A 308 21.62 12.21 12.39
CA LYS A 308 22.64 11.57 13.26
C LYS A 308 24.06 12.02 12.92
N LEU A 309 24.31 12.57 11.73
CA LEU A 309 25.57 13.18 11.37
C LEU A 309 25.74 14.51 12.12
N GLY A 310 26.97 14.80 12.56
CA GLY A 310 27.31 16.11 13.10
C GLY A 310 26.96 17.23 12.10
N LYS A 311 26.66 18.44 12.60
CA LYS A 311 26.32 19.58 11.72
C LYS A 311 27.35 19.81 10.61
N ALA A 312 28.65 19.60 10.91
CA ALA A 312 29.72 19.71 9.94
C ALA A 312 29.65 18.62 8.85
N ASP A 313 29.36 17.39 9.25
CA ASP A 313 29.26 16.26 8.30
C ASP A 313 28.08 16.39 7.39
N ARG A 314 26.97 16.94 7.87
CA ARG A 314 25.79 17.27 7.04
C ARG A 314 26.13 18.30 5.96
N VAL A 315 26.93 19.29 6.29
CA VAL A 315 27.41 20.27 5.29
C VAL A 315 28.34 19.61 4.26
N ARG A 316 29.24 18.71 4.68
CA ARG A 316 30.13 17.96 3.79
C ARG A 316 29.33 17.07 2.83
N MET A 317 28.30 16.38 3.33
CA MET A 317 27.47 15.46 2.55
C MET A 317 26.72 16.14 1.39
N ILE A 318 26.42 17.45 1.48
CA ILE A 318 25.82 18.20 0.36
C ILE A 318 26.77 18.20 -0.85
N PHE A 319 28.09 18.29 -0.60
CA PHE A 319 29.11 18.24 -1.66
C PHE A 319 29.29 16.85 -2.26
N ASP A 320 28.96 15.78 -1.51
CA ASP A 320 28.99 14.40 -2.00
C ASP A 320 27.77 14.06 -2.87
N GLN A 321 26.61 14.61 -2.51
CA GLN A 321 25.34 14.32 -3.18
C GLN A 321 25.06 15.21 -4.40
N LYS A 322 25.65 16.41 -4.44
CA LYS A 322 25.38 17.39 -5.49
C LYS A 322 26.65 17.74 -6.27
N PRO A 323 26.88 17.13 -7.42
CA PRO A 323 28.01 17.50 -8.26
C PRO A 323 27.85 18.92 -8.81
N GLY A 324 28.96 19.69 -8.84
CA GLY A 324 29.01 21.02 -9.42
C GLY A 324 29.12 22.15 -8.38
N LYS A 325 28.67 23.35 -8.78
CA LYS A 325 28.79 24.58 -7.96
C LYS A 325 27.71 24.61 -6.89
N ILE A 326 28.11 24.82 -5.62
CA ILE A 326 27.24 24.95 -4.46
C ILE A 326 27.45 26.30 -3.80
N SER A 327 26.41 27.09 -3.68
CA SER A 327 26.42 28.37 -2.97
C SER A 327 26.09 28.19 -1.47
N LYS A 328 26.40 29.21 -0.64
CA LYS A 328 25.94 29.22 0.76
C LYS A 328 24.41 29.15 0.88
N ALA A 329 23.69 29.78 -0.05
CA ALA A 329 22.24 29.76 -0.06
C ALA A 329 21.70 28.35 -0.31
N ASP A 330 22.36 27.57 -1.19
CA ASP A 330 22.02 26.16 -1.38
C ASP A 330 22.19 25.37 -0.09
N ILE A 331 23.32 25.58 0.63
CA ILE A 331 23.57 24.84 1.88
C ILE A 331 22.53 25.19 2.96
N VAL A 332 22.16 26.46 3.09
CA VAL A 332 21.10 26.92 4.02
C VAL A 332 19.75 26.26 3.65
N ARG A 333 19.46 26.17 2.37
CA ARG A 333 18.23 25.51 1.89
C ARG A 333 18.19 24.02 2.22
N PHE A 334 19.33 23.31 2.15
CA PHE A 334 19.44 21.89 2.48
C PHE A 334 19.54 21.63 3.99
N CYS A 335 20.06 22.57 4.75
CA CYS A 335 20.25 22.48 6.20
C CYS A 335 19.69 23.71 6.93
N PRO A 336 18.36 23.94 6.91
CA PRO A 336 17.77 25.17 7.46
C PRO A 336 17.90 25.31 8.99
N ASP A 337 18.22 24.22 9.68
CA ASP A 337 18.46 24.16 11.13
C ASP A 337 19.91 24.46 11.52
N ILE A 338 20.83 24.66 10.55
CA ILE A 338 22.21 24.99 10.78
C ILE A 338 22.40 26.50 10.58
N SER A 339 22.94 27.19 11.61
CA SER A 339 23.20 28.61 11.50
C SER A 339 24.21 28.93 10.42
N LEU A 340 24.06 30.11 9.75
CA LEU A 340 24.95 30.53 8.68
C LEU A 340 26.42 30.66 9.18
N SER A 341 26.62 31.10 10.41
CA SER A 341 27.95 31.17 11.02
C SER A 341 28.62 29.82 11.20
N PHE A 342 27.83 28.77 11.48
CA PHE A 342 28.37 27.44 11.58
C PHE A 342 28.71 26.88 10.18
N ILE A 343 27.87 27.12 9.18
CA ILE A 343 28.13 26.76 7.78
C ILE A 343 29.45 27.42 7.30
N GLU A 344 29.60 28.70 7.55
CA GLU A 344 30.81 29.44 7.14
C GLU A 344 32.09 28.90 7.79
N ARG A 345 32.02 28.56 9.07
CA ARG A 345 33.14 27.92 9.77
C ARG A 345 33.49 26.57 9.19
N THR A 346 32.49 25.76 8.88
CA THR A 346 32.68 24.43 8.27
C THR A 346 33.27 24.56 6.87
N LEU A 347 32.74 25.45 6.03
CA LEU A 347 33.30 25.72 4.70
C LEU A 347 34.78 26.20 4.77
N LYS A 348 35.11 27.02 5.76
CA LYS A 348 36.50 27.44 5.98
C LYS A 348 37.41 26.25 6.30
N GLN A 349 36.98 25.35 7.18
CA GLN A 349 37.72 24.12 7.47
C GLN A 349 37.90 23.24 6.24
N MET A 350 36.83 23.05 5.45
CA MET A 350 36.88 22.26 4.23
C MET A 350 37.84 22.84 3.16
N LEU A 351 37.94 24.17 3.08
CA LEU A 351 38.90 24.84 2.23
C LEU A 351 40.35 24.65 2.72
N GLU A 352 40.56 24.74 4.04
CA GLU A 352 41.88 24.57 4.66
C GLU A 352 42.46 23.16 4.48
N ILE A 353 41.60 22.13 4.53
CA ILE A 353 42.00 20.73 4.33
C ILE A 353 41.91 20.25 2.88
N GLY A 354 41.52 21.12 1.95
CA GLY A 354 41.51 20.83 0.53
C GLY A 354 40.34 19.92 0.05
N GLU A 355 39.28 19.79 0.83
CA GLU A 355 38.10 19.04 0.40
C GLU A 355 37.29 19.77 -0.69
N ILE A 356 37.31 21.12 -0.64
CA ILE A 356 36.57 21.96 -1.59
C ILE A 356 37.46 23.13 -2.09
N LYS A 357 37.05 23.70 -3.21
CA LYS A 357 37.66 24.92 -3.77
C LYS A 357 36.62 26.02 -3.91
N LYS A 358 36.99 27.23 -3.50
CA LYS A 358 36.16 28.42 -3.68
C LYS A 358 36.29 28.97 -5.10
N ILE A 359 35.17 29.31 -5.72
CA ILE A 359 35.07 29.90 -7.05
C ILE A 359 34.18 31.15 -7.00
N GLY A 360 34.49 32.13 -7.83
CA GLY A 360 33.79 33.41 -7.87
C GLY A 360 34.12 34.33 -6.69
N ALA A 361 33.54 35.53 -6.67
CA ALA A 361 33.71 36.55 -5.64
C ALA A 361 32.38 37.26 -5.33
N GLY A 362 32.27 37.83 -4.14
CA GLY A 362 31.08 38.54 -3.71
C GLY A 362 29.81 37.68 -3.71
N ARG A 363 28.75 38.17 -4.35
CA ARG A 363 27.46 37.47 -4.44
C ARG A 363 27.51 36.20 -5.31
N ALA A 364 28.50 36.09 -6.21
CA ALA A 364 28.70 34.93 -7.08
C ALA A 364 29.64 33.88 -6.46
N THR A 365 29.94 33.96 -5.17
CA THR A 365 30.76 32.97 -4.47
C THR A 365 30.06 31.62 -4.42
N ALA A 366 30.74 30.59 -4.92
CA ALA A 366 30.33 29.19 -4.83
C ALA A 366 31.53 28.31 -4.48
N TYR A 367 31.25 27.05 -4.18
CA TYR A 367 32.24 26.05 -3.80
C TYR A 367 32.05 24.80 -4.67
N ILE A 368 33.14 24.13 -4.98
CA ILE A 368 33.11 22.82 -5.69
C ILE A 368 33.95 21.82 -4.89
N LYS A 369 33.52 20.56 -4.89
CA LYS A 369 34.29 19.45 -4.33
C LYS A 369 35.53 19.20 -5.21
N LEU A 370 36.68 18.91 -4.59
CA LEU A 370 37.92 18.53 -5.26
C LEU A 370 38.04 17.02 -5.42
#